data_9a3ef717cdca5cde120eb11f385dd65b
#
_entry.id   9a3ef717cdca5cde120eb11f385dd65b
#
_cell.length_a   1.000
_cell.length_b   1.000
_cell.length_c   1.000
_cell.angle_alpha   90.00
_cell.angle_beta   90.00
_cell.angle_gamma   90.00
#
_symmetry.space_group_name_H-M   'P 1'
#
loop_
_entity.id
_entity.type
_entity.pdbx_description
1 polymer ?
#
loop_
_entity_poly.entity_id
_entity_poly.type
_entity_poly.pdbx_seq_one_letter_code
_entity_poly.pdbx_strand_id
1 'polypeptide(L)'
;ENGASGCHDATEGGVLGAIYEVCEASGLGAEVDADRIPILPVTAKVAEFTGIDPLKLVSSGCLVITAKNGAVLREVYRKCGLQAEVVGKMTSGSRILRRNGKETQLEPPVSDELWRARARLSALSGGASQSTGQ
;
A
#
# COMPACT_ATOMS: atom_id res chain seq x y z
N GLU A 1 12.39 -4.75 -21.86
CA GLU A 1 13.66 -5.54 -21.75
C GLU A 1 14.35 -5.42 -20.38
N ASN A 2 13.81 -4.61 -19.44
CA ASN A 2 14.45 -4.35 -18.14
C ASN A 2 14.10 -5.37 -17.04
N GLY A 3 13.65 -6.56 -17.42
CA GLY A 3 13.50 -7.67 -16.49
C GLY A 3 12.29 -7.62 -15.58
N ALA A 4 11.27 -6.79 -15.86
CA ALA A 4 9.99 -6.90 -15.20
C ALA A 4 9.35 -8.25 -15.56
N SER A 5 8.88 -8.99 -14.55
CA SER A 5 8.25 -10.31 -14.67
C SER A 5 6.77 -10.30 -14.35
N GLY A 6 6.28 -9.27 -13.66
CA GLY A 6 4.88 -9.07 -13.34
C GLY A 6 4.61 -7.61 -13.01
N CYS A 7 3.35 -7.21 -13.19
CA CYS A 7 2.86 -5.88 -12.86
C CYS A 7 1.41 -5.99 -12.40
N HIS A 8 1.08 -5.31 -11.29
CA HIS A 8 -0.26 -5.29 -10.74
C HIS A 8 -0.56 -3.90 -10.19
N ASP A 9 -1.75 -3.38 -10.41
CA ASP A 9 -2.18 -2.09 -9.88
C ASP A 9 -2.67 -2.22 -8.44
N ALA A 10 -2.37 -1.21 -7.64
CA ALA A 10 -2.77 -1.17 -6.23
C ALA A 10 -4.14 -0.50 -6.07
N THR A 11 -5.21 -1.19 -6.45
CA THR A 11 -6.59 -0.73 -6.29
C THR A 11 -7.11 -1.03 -4.89
N GLU A 12 -8.20 -1.78 -4.73
CA GLU A 12 -8.78 -2.11 -3.43
C GLU A 12 -7.80 -2.87 -2.53
N GLY A 13 -7.79 -2.54 -1.24
CA GLY A 13 -6.83 -3.09 -0.29
C GLY A 13 -5.44 -2.44 -0.34
N GLY A 14 -5.25 -1.46 -1.22
CA GLY A 14 -4.04 -0.66 -1.35
C GLY A 14 -2.81 -1.47 -1.78
N VAL A 15 -1.64 -0.92 -1.48
CA VAL A 15 -0.35 -1.53 -1.87
C VAL A 15 -0.14 -2.89 -1.20
N LEU A 16 -0.55 -3.05 0.05
CA LEU A 16 -0.40 -4.34 0.75
C LEU A 16 -1.31 -5.41 0.15
N GLY A 17 -2.54 -5.04 -0.24
CA GLY A 17 -3.45 -5.91 -0.97
C GLY A 17 -2.86 -6.37 -2.29
N ALA A 18 -2.36 -5.43 -3.10
CA ALA A 18 -1.75 -5.73 -4.39
C ALA A 18 -0.53 -6.66 -4.27
N ILE A 19 0.34 -6.45 -3.27
CA ILE A 19 1.48 -7.36 -3.02
C ILE A 19 0.98 -8.76 -2.63
N TYR A 20 -0.06 -8.84 -1.79
CA TYR A 20 -0.65 -10.12 -1.43
C TYR A 20 -1.19 -10.86 -2.65
N GLU A 21 -1.91 -10.18 -3.53
CA GLU A 21 -2.49 -10.74 -4.76
C GLU A 21 -1.41 -11.20 -5.75
N VAL A 22 -0.30 -10.46 -5.86
CA VAL A 22 0.87 -10.91 -6.64
C VAL A 22 1.43 -12.22 -6.09
N CYS A 23 1.51 -12.37 -4.76
CA CYS A 23 1.95 -13.60 -4.12
C CYS A 23 0.98 -14.75 -4.39
N GLU A 24 -0.33 -14.52 -4.30
CA GLU A 24 -1.36 -15.52 -4.62
C GLU A 24 -1.26 -15.98 -6.07
N ALA A 25 -1.24 -15.05 -7.01
CA ALA A 25 -1.21 -15.34 -8.44
C ALA A 25 0.05 -16.08 -8.89
N SER A 26 1.18 -15.82 -8.23
CA SER A 26 2.46 -16.47 -8.55
C SER A 26 2.72 -17.76 -7.79
N GLY A 27 1.96 -18.06 -6.73
CA GLY A 27 2.23 -19.16 -5.79
C GLY A 27 3.51 -18.96 -4.96
N LEU A 28 3.97 -17.69 -4.82
CA LEU A 28 5.19 -17.32 -4.12
C LEU A 28 4.88 -16.62 -2.79
N GLY A 29 5.89 -16.52 -1.96
CA GLY A 29 5.93 -15.65 -0.79
C GLY A 29 6.58 -14.31 -1.10
N ALA A 30 6.64 -13.44 -0.09
CA ALA A 30 7.38 -12.18 -0.17
C ALA A 30 7.91 -11.77 1.21
N GLU A 31 9.04 -11.07 1.23
CA GLU A 31 9.50 -10.28 2.37
C GLU A 31 9.39 -8.80 1.98
N VAL A 32 8.51 -8.07 2.65
CA VAL A 32 8.17 -6.67 2.36
C VAL A 32 8.59 -5.79 3.52
N ASP A 33 9.28 -4.71 3.21
CA ASP A 33 9.60 -3.64 4.14
C ASP A 33 8.62 -2.48 3.92
N ALA A 34 7.60 -2.41 4.77
CA ALA A 34 6.55 -1.39 4.70
C ALA A 34 7.08 0.03 4.91
N ASP A 35 8.16 0.17 5.69
CA ASP A 35 8.75 1.48 6.00
C ASP A 35 9.42 2.11 4.75
N ARG A 36 9.69 1.30 3.72
CA ARG A 36 10.22 1.76 2.44
C ARG A 36 9.16 2.11 1.41
N ILE A 37 7.89 1.79 1.67
CA ILE A 37 6.81 2.13 0.74
C ILE A 37 6.56 3.64 0.83
N PRO A 38 6.73 4.39 -0.29
CA PRO A 38 6.55 5.83 -0.26
C PRO A 38 5.08 6.20 -0.07
N ILE A 39 4.81 7.09 0.89
CA ILE A 39 3.49 7.64 1.17
C ILE A 39 3.54 9.14 0.97
N LEU A 40 2.61 9.69 0.20
CA LEU A 40 2.51 11.14 0.00
C LEU A 40 2.22 11.84 1.33
N PRO A 41 2.85 13.00 1.62
CA PRO A 41 2.65 13.71 2.88
C PRO A 41 1.18 14.04 3.18
N VAL A 42 0.40 14.37 2.15
CA VAL A 42 -1.04 14.61 2.29
C VAL A 42 -1.79 13.35 2.71
N THR A 43 -1.45 12.20 2.10
CA THR A 43 -2.05 10.90 2.46
C THR A 43 -1.71 10.51 3.89
N ALA A 44 -0.47 10.73 4.32
CA ALA A 44 -0.05 10.46 5.69
C ALA A 44 -0.86 11.29 6.71
N LYS A 45 -1.06 12.59 6.46
CA LYS A 45 -1.88 13.47 7.31
C LYS A 45 -3.35 13.05 7.37
N VAL A 46 -3.94 12.68 6.24
CA VAL A 46 -5.33 12.18 6.20
C VAL A 46 -5.43 10.86 6.96
N ALA A 47 -4.49 9.96 6.77
CA ALA A 47 -4.45 8.68 7.46
C ALA A 47 -4.33 8.85 8.98
N GLU A 48 -3.46 9.74 9.45
CA GLU A 48 -3.33 10.09 10.86
C GLU A 48 -4.65 10.65 11.43
N PHE A 49 -5.24 11.63 10.75
CA PHE A 49 -6.50 12.25 11.19
C PHE A 49 -7.66 11.26 11.24
N THR A 50 -7.77 10.40 10.26
CA THR A 50 -8.85 9.40 10.17
C THR A 50 -8.52 8.09 10.89
N GLY A 51 -7.26 7.88 11.31
CA GLY A 51 -6.79 6.67 12.00
C GLY A 51 -6.90 5.41 11.13
N ILE A 52 -6.65 5.55 9.82
CA ILE A 52 -6.62 4.43 8.86
C ILE A 52 -5.18 4.06 8.52
N ASP A 53 -4.98 2.88 7.94
CA ASP A 53 -3.70 2.46 7.39
C ASP A 53 -3.56 2.92 5.92
N PRO A 54 -2.68 3.89 5.59
CA PRO A 54 -2.54 4.38 4.23
C PRO A 54 -2.04 3.32 3.23
N LEU A 55 -1.40 2.24 3.70
CA LEU A 55 -0.93 1.14 2.85
C LEU A 55 -2.04 0.15 2.46
N LYS A 56 -3.20 0.24 3.14
CA LYS A 56 -4.42 -0.53 2.85
C LYS A 56 -5.52 0.32 2.21
N LEU A 57 -5.22 1.59 1.93
CA LEU A 57 -6.12 2.50 1.23
C LEU A 57 -5.96 2.35 -0.27
N VAL A 58 -7.06 2.33 -1.01
CA VAL A 58 -7.07 2.35 -2.48
C VAL A 58 -6.05 3.34 -3.03
N SER A 59 -5.18 2.89 -3.93
CA SER A 59 -4.02 3.64 -4.44
C SER A 59 -3.96 3.62 -5.96
N SER A 60 -5.08 3.95 -6.61
CA SER A 60 -5.16 3.98 -8.08
C SER A 60 -4.02 4.81 -8.70
N GLY A 61 -3.34 4.22 -9.69
CA GLY A 61 -2.15 4.80 -10.31
C GLY A 61 -0.81 4.36 -9.66
N CYS A 62 -0.85 3.62 -8.55
CA CYS A 62 0.32 2.95 -8.00
C CYS A 62 0.42 1.53 -8.59
N LEU A 63 1.63 1.12 -8.93
CA LEU A 63 1.91 -0.22 -9.49
C LEU A 63 2.88 -0.99 -8.60
N VAL A 64 2.56 -2.25 -8.36
CA VAL A 64 3.47 -3.25 -7.81
C VAL A 64 4.10 -3.99 -8.98
N ILE A 65 5.42 -3.96 -9.06
CA ILE A 65 6.16 -4.56 -10.16
C ILE A 65 7.18 -5.54 -9.60
N THR A 66 7.18 -6.76 -10.14
CA THR A 66 8.20 -7.76 -9.86
C THR A 66 9.26 -7.76 -10.96
N ALA A 67 10.53 -7.89 -10.57
CA ALA A 67 11.64 -7.88 -11.51
C ALA A 67 12.83 -8.69 -10.98
N LYS A 68 13.66 -9.22 -11.89
CA LYS A 68 14.91 -9.90 -11.52
C LYS A 68 15.89 -8.97 -10.81
N ASN A 69 15.92 -7.70 -11.20
CA ASN A 69 16.77 -6.69 -10.61
C ASN A 69 15.97 -5.40 -10.35
N GLY A 70 15.36 -5.30 -9.18
CA GLY A 70 14.55 -4.15 -8.78
C GLY A 70 15.34 -2.85 -8.73
N ALA A 71 16.63 -2.88 -8.38
CA ALA A 71 17.46 -1.67 -8.31
C ALA A 71 17.65 -1.05 -9.70
N VAL A 72 17.93 -1.86 -10.72
CA VAL A 72 18.03 -1.38 -12.09
C VAL A 72 16.70 -0.80 -12.58
N LEU A 73 15.60 -1.51 -12.33
CA LEU A 73 14.28 -1.06 -12.75
C LEU A 73 13.89 0.25 -12.06
N ARG A 74 14.16 0.39 -10.77
CA ARG A 74 13.96 1.63 -10.02
C ARG A 74 14.67 2.82 -10.70
N GLU A 75 15.94 2.67 -11.08
CA GLU A 75 16.70 3.73 -11.73
C GLU A 75 16.11 4.10 -13.11
N VAL A 76 15.60 3.13 -13.86
CA VAL A 76 14.91 3.40 -15.14
C VAL A 76 13.68 4.27 -14.91
N TYR A 77 12.81 3.92 -13.94
CA TYR A 77 11.62 4.71 -13.63
C TYR A 77 11.97 6.12 -13.14
N ARG A 78 12.98 6.24 -12.27
CA ARG A 78 13.42 7.55 -11.76
C ARG A 78 13.94 8.46 -12.87
N LYS A 79 14.66 7.93 -13.86
CA LYS A 79 15.08 8.68 -15.05
C LYS A 79 13.90 9.15 -15.91
N CYS A 80 12.76 8.47 -15.85
CA CYS A 80 11.52 8.88 -16.49
C CYS A 80 10.69 9.86 -15.64
N GLY A 81 11.22 10.34 -14.51
CA GLY A 81 10.51 11.26 -13.61
C GLY A 81 9.47 10.57 -12.73
N LEU A 82 9.47 9.24 -12.66
CA LEU A 82 8.53 8.48 -11.83
C LEU A 82 9.16 8.12 -10.48
N GLN A 83 8.36 8.22 -9.42
CA GLN A 83 8.77 7.74 -8.11
C GLN A 83 8.73 6.21 -8.10
N ALA A 84 9.84 5.59 -7.72
CA ALA A 84 9.94 4.14 -7.62
C ALA A 84 10.88 3.74 -6.48
N GLU A 85 10.48 2.73 -5.70
CA GLU A 85 11.29 2.16 -4.63
C GLU A 85 11.25 0.64 -4.64
N VAL A 86 12.37 0.02 -4.23
CA VAL A 86 12.44 -1.42 -3.99
C VAL A 86 12.00 -1.67 -2.56
N VAL A 87 10.82 -2.23 -2.40
CA VAL A 87 10.16 -2.40 -1.09
C VAL A 87 10.28 -3.82 -0.53
N GLY A 88 10.87 -4.74 -1.28
CA GLY A 88 10.98 -6.12 -0.83
C GLY A 88 11.51 -7.06 -1.91
N LYS A 89 11.34 -8.34 -1.67
CA LYS A 89 11.73 -9.42 -2.59
C LYS A 89 10.70 -10.54 -2.55
N MET A 90 10.50 -11.20 -3.70
CA MET A 90 9.74 -12.45 -3.78
C MET A 90 10.56 -13.61 -3.20
N THR A 91 9.89 -14.55 -2.58
CA THR A 91 10.48 -15.74 -1.95
C THR A 91 9.68 -17.00 -2.29
N SER A 92 10.23 -18.17 -2.05
CA SER A 92 9.48 -19.43 -2.15
C SER A 92 8.74 -19.80 -0.86
N GLY A 93 8.84 -18.97 0.18
CA GLY A 93 8.32 -19.26 1.51
C GLY A 93 7.13 -18.42 1.94
N SER A 94 7.16 -17.99 3.18
CA SER A 94 6.11 -17.20 3.82
C SER A 94 6.03 -15.78 3.27
N ARG A 95 4.92 -15.13 3.54
CA ARG A 95 4.64 -13.73 3.24
C ARG A 95 4.88 -12.91 4.51
N ILE A 96 5.99 -12.21 4.56
CA ILE A 96 6.43 -11.46 5.75
C ILE A 96 6.34 -9.97 5.46
N LEU A 97 5.71 -9.24 6.39
CA LEU A 97 5.66 -7.78 6.42
C LEU A 97 6.49 -7.28 7.59
N ARG A 98 7.51 -6.46 7.30
CA ARG A 98 8.27 -5.71 8.29
C ARG A 98 7.76 -4.29 8.34
N ARG A 99 7.43 -3.81 9.56
CA ARG A 99 6.96 -2.43 9.77
C ARG A 99 7.34 -1.96 11.17
N ASN A 100 7.99 -0.81 11.29
CA ASN A 100 8.42 -0.23 12.57
C ASN A 100 9.24 -1.24 13.41
N GLY A 101 10.14 -1.97 12.76
CA GLY A 101 11.00 -2.99 13.42
C GLY A 101 10.29 -4.26 13.85
N LYS A 102 9.00 -4.44 13.54
CA LYS A 102 8.24 -5.66 13.82
C LYS A 102 8.02 -6.47 12.55
N GLU A 103 8.06 -7.79 12.71
CA GLU A 103 7.69 -8.73 11.65
C GLU A 103 6.30 -9.30 11.94
N THR A 104 5.46 -9.32 10.91
CA THR A 104 4.13 -9.94 10.92
C THR A 104 3.91 -10.69 9.62
N GLN A 105 2.86 -11.49 9.57
CA GLN A 105 2.42 -12.06 8.31
C GLN A 105 1.76 -10.97 7.45
N LEU A 106 2.00 -10.98 6.15
CA LEU A 106 1.23 -10.19 5.20
C LEU A 106 -0.12 -10.85 5.00
N GLU A 107 -1.16 -10.23 5.56
CA GLU A 107 -2.52 -10.76 5.57
C GLU A 107 -3.27 -10.44 4.26
N PRO A 108 -4.25 -11.25 3.88
CA PRO A 108 -5.13 -10.93 2.76
C PRO A 108 -5.88 -9.63 3.01
N PRO A 109 -6.21 -8.86 1.96
CA PRO A 109 -7.06 -7.69 2.09
C PRO A 109 -8.46 -8.10 2.55
N VAL A 110 -8.94 -7.53 3.67
CA VAL A 110 -10.28 -7.81 4.21
C VAL A 110 -11.29 -6.79 3.71
N SER A 111 -10.90 -5.51 3.70
CA SER A 111 -11.68 -4.39 3.16
C SER A 111 -10.74 -3.21 2.92
N ASP A 112 -11.14 -2.31 2.01
CA ASP A 112 -10.40 -1.08 1.78
C ASP A 112 -10.63 -0.09 2.93
N GLU A 113 -9.56 0.57 3.36
CA GLU A 113 -9.59 1.59 4.43
C GLU A 113 -10.42 2.83 4.04
N LEU A 114 -10.76 3.01 2.76
CA LEU A 114 -11.64 4.08 2.29
C LEU A 114 -12.99 4.08 3.01
N TRP A 115 -13.56 2.90 3.22
CA TRP A 115 -14.86 2.77 3.89
C TRP A 115 -14.79 3.18 5.36
N ARG A 116 -13.69 2.85 6.03
CA ARG A 116 -13.42 3.27 7.42
C ARG A 116 -13.19 4.78 7.53
N ALA A 117 -12.41 5.35 6.60
CA ALA A 117 -12.18 6.79 6.54
C ALA A 117 -13.50 7.53 6.32
N ARG A 118 -14.34 7.10 5.38
CA ARG A 118 -15.63 7.68 5.09
C ARG A 118 -16.57 7.65 6.30
N ALA A 119 -16.65 6.53 7.00
CA ALA A 119 -17.50 6.40 8.19
C ALA A 119 -17.06 7.36 9.30
N ARG A 120 -15.75 7.50 9.54
CA ARG A 120 -15.21 8.43 10.53
C ARG A 120 -15.46 9.90 10.18
N LEU A 121 -15.24 10.28 8.92
CA LEU A 121 -15.52 11.64 8.44
C LEU A 121 -17.01 12.00 8.56
N SER A 122 -17.91 11.08 8.23
CA SER A 122 -19.35 11.27 8.37
C SER A 122 -19.77 11.46 9.84
N ALA A 123 -19.16 10.73 10.77
CA ALA A 123 -19.42 10.88 12.20
C ALA A 123 -18.97 12.26 12.72
N LEU A 124 -17.86 12.78 12.24
CA LEU A 124 -17.36 14.12 12.61
C LEU A 124 -18.23 15.24 12.06
N SER A 125 -18.76 15.10 10.83
CA SER A 125 -19.65 16.09 10.22
C SER A 125 -21.06 16.08 10.81
N GLY A 126 -21.59 14.93 11.24
CA GLY A 126 -22.90 14.79 11.87
C GLY A 126 -23.00 15.37 13.29
N GLY A 127 -21.88 15.49 13.99
CA GLY A 127 -21.81 16.12 15.32
C GLY A 127 -21.88 17.65 15.30
N ALA A 128 -21.62 18.30 14.17
CA ALA A 128 -21.60 19.76 14.06
C ALA A 128 -22.99 20.40 13.87
N SER A 129 -24.03 19.61 13.59
CA SER A 129 -25.37 20.14 13.27
C SER A 129 -26.34 20.19 14.45
N GLN A 130 -25.93 19.83 15.67
CA GLN A 130 -26.82 19.82 16.85
C GLN A 130 -26.57 20.93 17.89
N SER A 131 -25.68 21.90 17.63
CA SER A 131 -25.36 22.94 18.59
C SER A 131 -25.86 24.36 18.28
N THR A 132 -26.83 24.51 17.34
CA THR A 132 -27.46 25.82 17.08
C THR A 132 -28.97 25.69 17.19
N GLY A 133 -29.48 25.66 18.43
CA GLY A 133 -30.91 25.63 18.67
C GLY A 133 -31.26 25.70 20.19
N GLN A 134 -30.94 26.80 20.85
CA GLN A 134 -31.66 27.35 22.01
C GLN A 134 -31.39 28.84 22.10
#